data_404c107b17ceece09232a62e6ec839c1
#
_entry.id   404c107b17ceece09232a62e6ec839c1
#
_cell.length_a   1.000
_cell.length_b   1.000
_cell.length_c   1.000
_cell.angle_alpha   90.00
_cell.angle_beta   90.00
_cell.angle_gamma   90.00
#
_symmetry.space_group_name_H-M   'P 1'
#
loop_
_entity.id
_entity.type
_entity.pdbx_description
1 polymer ?
#
loop_
_entity_poly.entity_id
_entity_poly.type
_entity_poly.pdbx_seq_one_letter_code
_entity_poly.pdbx_strand_id
1 'polypeptide(L)' 'MQDTVKISDIAADLGYEGKEIVVKALELGIDVKNATSRVNVEDAESIF' A
#
# COMPACT_ATOMS: atom_id res chain seq x y z
N MET A 1 15.14 8.30 -9.43
CA MET A 1 13.77 8.71 -9.12
C MET A 1 13.07 7.57 -8.42
N GLN A 2 12.29 7.91 -7.41
CA GLN A 2 11.52 6.89 -6.70
C GLN A 2 10.11 6.85 -7.26
N ASP A 3 9.69 5.68 -7.65
CA ASP A 3 8.30 5.46 -8.02
C ASP A 3 7.51 5.12 -6.78
N THR A 4 6.35 5.72 -6.66
CA THR A 4 5.46 5.43 -5.54
C THR A 4 4.09 5.06 -6.09
N VAL A 5 3.36 4.27 -5.32
CA VAL A 5 1.99 3.90 -5.64
C VAL A 5 1.09 4.21 -4.45
N LYS A 6 -0.13 4.58 -4.75
CA LYS A 6 -1.11 4.83 -3.70
C LYS A 6 -1.66 3.52 -3.16
N ILE A 7 -1.93 3.50 -1.88
CA ILE A 7 -2.54 2.33 -1.25
C ILE A 7 -3.86 1.97 -1.93
N SER A 8 -4.67 2.98 -2.29
CA SER A 8 -5.94 2.74 -2.96
C SER A 8 -5.76 2.06 -4.32
N ASP A 9 -4.68 2.39 -5.02
CA ASP A 9 -4.38 1.75 -6.31
C ASP A 9 -4.01 0.28 -6.10
N ILE A 10 -3.23 -0.02 -5.07
CA ILE A 10 -2.87 -1.40 -4.73
C ILE A 10 -4.13 -2.18 -4.39
N ALA A 11 -5.00 -1.60 -3.58
CA ALA A 11 -6.23 -2.25 -3.16
C ALA A 11 -7.12 -2.56 -4.37
N ALA A 12 -7.26 -1.59 -5.27
CA ALA A 12 -8.07 -1.78 -6.48
C ALA A 12 -7.49 -2.90 -7.36
N ASP A 13 -6.18 -2.96 -7.44
CA ASP A 13 -5.48 -3.96 -8.25
C ASP A 13 -5.70 -5.36 -7.72
N LEU A 14 -5.70 -5.50 -6.40
CA LEU A 14 -5.86 -6.79 -5.72
C LEU A 14 -7.32 -7.12 -5.39
N GLY A 15 -8.23 -6.18 -5.56
CA GLY A 15 -9.64 -6.37 -5.22
C GLY A 15 -9.94 -6.24 -3.73
N TYR A 16 -9.12 -5.51 -3.01
CA TYR A 16 -9.31 -5.26 -1.58
C TYR A 16 -9.76 -3.83 -1.32
N GLU A 17 -10.21 -3.56 -0.11
CA GLU A 17 -10.46 -2.20 0.33
C GLU A 17 -9.16 -1.55 0.76
N GLY A 18 -9.07 -0.22 0.59
CA GLY A 18 -7.87 0.52 0.94
C GLY A 18 -7.46 0.31 2.39
N LYS A 19 -8.42 0.29 3.30
CA LYS A 19 -8.14 0.09 4.73
C LYS A 19 -7.50 -1.27 5.01
N GLU A 20 -7.86 -2.28 4.26
CA GLU A 20 -7.26 -3.61 4.41
C GLU A 20 -5.79 -3.60 4.02
N ILE A 21 -5.48 -2.88 2.96
CA ILE A 21 -4.08 -2.73 2.52
C ILE A 21 -3.29 -1.92 3.54
N VAL A 22 -3.90 -0.89 4.13
CA VAL A 22 -3.25 -0.11 5.17
C VAL A 22 -2.86 -1.00 6.36
N VAL A 23 -3.78 -1.83 6.81
CA VAL A 23 -3.53 -2.75 7.92
C VAL A 23 -2.41 -3.72 7.57
N LYS A 24 -2.46 -4.28 6.37
CA LYS A 24 -1.43 -5.22 5.92
C LYS A 24 -0.06 -4.54 5.84
N ALA A 25 -0.02 -3.33 5.31
CA ALA A 25 1.22 -2.58 5.21
C ALA A 25 1.82 -2.31 6.59
N LEU A 26 0.98 -1.95 7.55
CA LEU A 26 1.43 -1.73 8.93
C LEU A 26 1.99 -3.00 9.55
N GLU A 27 1.37 -4.14 9.26
CA GLU A 27 1.87 -5.43 9.74
C GLU A 27 3.25 -5.75 9.17
N LEU A 28 3.51 -5.31 7.95
CA LEU A 28 4.80 -5.50 7.31
C LEU A 28 5.84 -4.46 7.73
N GLY A 29 5.45 -3.52 8.57
CA GLY A 29 6.35 -2.47 9.03
C GLY A 29 6.45 -1.28 8.09
N ILE A 30 5.53 -1.17 7.16
CA ILE A 30 5.49 -0.05 6.20
C ILE A 30 4.74 1.11 6.85
N ASP A 31 5.32 2.29 6.80
CA ASP A 31 4.74 3.49 7.40
C ASP A 31 3.67 4.07 6.50
N VAL A 32 2.42 3.74 6.78
CA VAL A 32 1.26 4.28 6.07
C VAL A 32 0.26 4.81 7.08
N LYS A 33 -0.50 5.83 6.69
CA LYS A 33 -1.47 6.47 7.58
C LYS A 33 -2.90 6.14 7.19
N ASN A 34 -3.17 6.09 5.90
CA ASN A 34 -4.52 5.82 5.41
C ASN A 34 -4.45 5.35 3.96
N ALA A 35 -5.62 5.11 3.36
CA ALA A 35 -5.71 4.59 2.00
C ALA A 35 -5.17 5.54 0.93
N THR A 36 -5.01 6.81 1.26
CA THR A 36 -4.43 7.78 0.32
C THR A 36 -2.92 7.91 0.45
N SER A 37 -2.33 7.22 1.42
CA SER A 37 -0.87 7.20 1.58
C SER A 37 -0.22 6.52 0.39
N ARG A 38 1.03 6.90 0.14
CA ARG A 38 1.82 6.32 -0.93
C ARG A 38 2.95 5.49 -0.34
N VAL A 39 3.30 4.45 -1.03
CA VAL A 39 4.42 3.60 -0.65
C VAL A 39 5.34 3.43 -1.86
N ASN A 40 6.58 3.09 -1.60
CA ASN A 40 7.53 2.80 -2.67
C ASN A 40 7.07 1.55 -3.41
N VAL A 41 7.44 1.45 -4.69
CA VAL A 41 7.12 0.28 -5.49
C VAL A 41 7.64 -0.99 -4.83
N GLU A 42 8.81 -0.93 -4.22
CA GLU A 42 9.38 -2.08 -3.52
C GLU A 42 8.51 -2.52 -2.35
N ASP A 43 7.98 -1.56 -1.61
CA ASP A 43 7.07 -1.86 -0.51
C ASP A 43 5.74 -2.40 -1.03
N ALA A 44 5.26 -1.85 -2.14
CA ALA A 44 4.04 -2.34 -2.76
C ALA A 44 4.18 -3.79 -3.19
N GLU A 45 5.33 -4.17 -3.71
CA GLU A 45 5.61 -5.55 -4.09
C GLU A 45 5.55 -6.49 -2.89
N SER A 46 5.96 -6.01 -1.72
CA SER A 46 5.90 -6.79 -0.49
C SER A 46 4.47 -7.03 -0.04
N ILE A 47 3.56 -6.11 -0.37
CA ILE A 47 2.14 -6.26 -0.03
C ILE A 47 1.46 -7.27 -0.95
N PHE A 48 1.87 -7.32 -2.19
CA PHE A 48 1.26 -8.19 -3.20
C PHE A 48 1.38 -9.67 -2.86
#